data_96680929a4250939c067f4b0c094f6a4
#
_entry.id   96680929a4250939c067f4b0c094f6a4
#
_cell.length_a   1.000
_cell.length_b   1.000
_cell.length_c   1.000
_cell.angle_alpha   90.00
_cell.angle_beta   90.00
_cell.angle_gamma   90.00
#
_symmetry.space_group_name_H-M   'P 1'
#
loop_
_entity.id
_entity.type
_entity.pdbx_description
1 polymer ?
#
loop_
_entity_poly.entity_id
_entity_poly.type
_entity_poly.pdbx_seq_one_letter_code
_entity_poly.pdbx_strand_id
1 'polypeptide(L)'
;KKKLIPSLFKLYRSDELRQFDVIGTSRKALSDSEYIRRVGTNINDLEGWDDFSRNIHFAKLNFYDSGDYRGLKDEMLGCSDNRMFYLATLPQHFDVITDNLAKHELVNESSKVLYEKPFGDDLSSAQELNDSIGDLFPEDKIYRIDHYLDKELVGNLSIIRFSNSIVEPLLNSDFVDHVQIIASEDFGVEERG
;
A
#
# COMPACT_ATOMS: atom_id res chain seq x y z
N LYS A 1 -6.43 -6.26 -4.70
CA LYS A 1 -6.54 -7.68 -5.09
C LYS A 1 -6.02 -7.93 -6.51
N LYS A 2 -6.49 -7.17 -7.52
CA LYS A 2 -6.14 -7.41 -8.94
C LYS A 2 -4.68 -7.06 -9.29
N LYS A 3 -4.01 -6.23 -8.51
CA LYS A 3 -2.64 -5.78 -8.79
C LYS A 3 -1.64 -6.22 -7.72
N LEU A 4 -1.97 -6.07 -6.43
CA LEU A 4 -1.04 -6.30 -5.33
C LEU A 4 -0.52 -7.75 -5.27
N ILE A 5 -1.41 -8.74 -5.22
CA ILE A 5 -0.98 -10.16 -5.17
C ILE A 5 -0.18 -10.56 -6.41
N PRO A 6 -0.57 -10.22 -7.65
CA PRO A 6 0.26 -10.46 -8.82
C PRO A 6 1.65 -9.80 -8.74
N SER A 7 1.75 -8.59 -8.17
CA SER A 7 3.04 -7.91 -7.99
C SER A 7 3.92 -8.60 -6.95
N LEU A 8 3.34 -9.01 -5.80
CA LEU A 8 4.06 -9.79 -4.81
C LEU A 8 4.54 -11.14 -5.36
N PHE A 9 3.70 -11.81 -6.15
CA PHE A 9 4.07 -13.06 -6.80
C PHE A 9 5.22 -12.86 -7.82
N LYS A 10 5.22 -11.76 -8.55
CA LYS A 10 6.34 -11.39 -9.43
C LYS A 10 7.65 -11.21 -8.65
N LEU A 11 7.61 -10.49 -7.52
CA LEU A 11 8.78 -10.32 -6.64
C LEU A 11 9.26 -11.65 -6.05
N TYR A 12 8.33 -12.54 -5.72
CA TYR A 12 8.69 -13.88 -5.27
C TYR A 12 9.42 -14.67 -6.38
N ARG A 13 8.93 -14.64 -7.60
CA ARG A 13 9.57 -15.32 -8.75
C ARG A 13 10.92 -14.73 -9.12
N SER A 14 11.14 -13.44 -8.90
CA SER A 14 12.45 -12.78 -9.11
C SER A 14 13.42 -12.95 -7.93
N ASP A 15 13.05 -13.73 -6.91
CA ASP A 15 13.84 -13.97 -5.69
C ASP A 15 14.08 -12.71 -4.83
N GLU A 16 13.27 -11.67 -5.04
CA GLU A 16 13.29 -10.43 -4.26
C GLU A 16 12.44 -10.52 -2.98
N LEU A 17 11.49 -11.46 -2.92
CA LEU A 17 10.61 -11.73 -1.78
C LEU A 17 10.75 -13.19 -1.35
N ARG A 18 11.51 -13.48 -0.29
CA ARG A 18 11.88 -14.85 0.11
C ARG A 18 11.10 -15.36 1.32
N GLN A 19 11.02 -14.57 2.37
CA GLN A 19 10.34 -14.92 3.62
C GLN A 19 9.25 -13.91 3.89
N PHE A 20 8.00 -14.37 3.82
CA PHE A 20 6.84 -13.51 3.97
C PHE A 20 5.60 -14.34 4.30
N ASP A 21 4.65 -13.70 4.95
CA ASP A 21 3.26 -14.14 5.04
C ASP A 21 2.37 -12.99 4.58
N VAL A 22 1.30 -13.31 3.86
CA VAL A 22 0.31 -12.34 3.39
C VAL A 22 -1.03 -12.67 4.00
N ILE A 23 -1.53 -11.81 4.87
CA ILE A 23 -2.87 -11.94 5.44
C ILE A 23 -3.81 -10.99 4.72
N GLY A 24 -4.65 -11.54 3.86
CA GLY A 24 -5.70 -10.77 3.21
C GLY A 24 -6.92 -10.60 4.11
N THR A 25 -7.53 -9.42 4.08
CA THR A 25 -8.71 -9.15 4.91
C THR A 25 -9.93 -8.72 4.11
N SER A 26 -11.11 -9.07 4.57
CA SER A 26 -12.37 -8.49 4.09
C SER A 26 -13.50 -8.69 5.12
N ARG A 27 -14.59 -7.92 4.95
CA ARG A 27 -15.80 -8.06 5.79
C ARG A 27 -16.49 -9.42 5.62
N LYS A 28 -16.37 -10.04 4.43
CA LYS A 28 -16.95 -11.36 4.14
C LYS A 28 -16.02 -12.43 4.65
N ALA A 29 -16.52 -13.33 5.47
CA ALA A 29 -15.77 -14.52 5.86
C ALA A 29 -15.48 -15.40 4.64
N LEU A 30 -14.25 -15.82 4.50
CA LEU A 30 -13.76 -16.76 3.49
C LEU A 30 -12.83 -17.75 4.19
N SER A 31 -12.69 -18.94 3.62
CA SER A 31 -11.55 -19.80 3.95
C SER A 31 -10.30 -19.36 3.17
N ASP A 32 -9.12 -19.75 3.64
CA ASP A 32 -7.86 -19.49 2.93
C ASP A 32 -7.93 -20.01 1.49
N SER A 33 -8.44 -21.22 1.30
CA SER A 33 -8.57 -21.83 -0.02
C SER A 33 -9.49 -21.04 -0.97
N GLU A 34 -10.58 -20.46 -0.44
CA GLU A 34 -11.45 -19.58 -1.23
C GLU A 34 -10.78 -18.27 -1.56
N TYR A 35 -10.03 -17.70 -0.61
CA TYR A 35 -9.30 -16.46 -0.83
C TYR A 35 -8.18 -16.66 -1.86
N ILE A 36 -7.33 -17.69 -1.67
CA ILE A 36 -6.25 -18.06 -2.60
C ILE A 36 -6.80 -18.28 -4.01
N ARG A 37 -7.88 -19.02 -4.17
CA ARG A 37 -8.53 -19.21 -5.47
C ARG A 37 -8.95 -17.90 -6.11
N ARG A 38 -9.54 -16.97 -5.32
CA ARG A 38 -10.01 -15.66 -5.84
C ARG A 38 -8.86 -14.74 -6.26
N VAL A 39 -7.75 -14.74 -5.53
CA VAL A 39 -6.61 -13.89 -5.89
C VAL A 39 -5.80 -14.52 -7.03
N GLY A 40 -5.74 -15.85 -7.10
CA GLY A 40 -5.09 -16.60 -8.17
C GLY A 40 -5.72 -16.40 -9.56
N THR A 41 -7.01 -16.04 -9.66
CA THR A 41 -7.67 -15.76 -10.94
C THR A 41 -7.04 -14.59 -11.72
N ASN A 42 -6.23 -13.76 -11.07
CA ASN A 42 -5.56 -12.63 -11.71
C ASN A 42 -4.09 -12.93 -12.08
N ILE A 43 -3.68 -14.19 -11.94
CA ILE A 43 -2.32 -14.66 -12.27
C ILE A 43 -2.39 -15.39 -13.62
N ASN A 44 -1.65 -14.90 -14.60
CA ASN A 44 -1.64 -15.49 -15.95
C ASN A 44 -0.72 -16.71 -16.05
N ASP A 45 0.37 -16.71 -15.30
CA ASP A 45 1.35 -17.78 -15.27
C ASP A 45 1.48 -18.29 -13.82
N LEU A 46 1.09 -19.53 -13.61
CA LEU A 46 1.00 -20.17 -12.28
C LEU A 46 2.26 -20.95 -11.90
N GLU A 47 3.34 -20.83 -12.63
CA GLU A 47 4.60 -21.48 -12.25
C GLU A 47 5.11 -20.94 -10.90
N GLY A 48 5.21 -21.82 -9.89
CA GLY A 48 5.57 -21.45 -8.51
C GLY A 48 4.41 -20.92 -7.66
N TRP A 49 3.18 -20.88 -8.19
CA TRP A 49 2.00 -20.39 -7.45
C TRP A 49 1.68 -21.24 -6.22
N ASP A 50 1.80 -22.56 -6.33
CA ASP A 50 1.47 -23.45 -5.21
C ASP A 50 2.39 -23.21 -4.00
N ASP A 51 3.66 -22.94 -4.22
CA ASP A 51 4.60 -22.63 -3.13
C ASP A 51 4.35 -21.22 -2.58
N PHE A 52 4.15 -20.23 -3.43
CA PHE A 52 3.82 -18.86 -3.02
C PHE A 52 2.53 -18.81 -2.21
N SER A 53 1.50 -19.52 -2.66
CA SER A 53 0.16 -19.46 -2.06
C SER A 53 0.08 -20.10 -0.66
N ARG A 54 1.05 -20.94 -0.27
CA ARG A 54 1.15 -21.48 1.11
C ARG A 54 1.36 -20.40 2.16
N ASN A 55 1.90 -19.24 1.76
CA ASN A 55 2.14 -18.10 2.63
C ASN A 55 0.98 -17.08 2.57
N ILE A 56 -0.16 -17.46 1.97
CA ILE A 56 -1.34 -16.60 1.89
C ILE A 56 -2.41 -17.10 2.84
N HIS A 57 -2.81 -16.24 3.76
CA HIS A 57 -3.83 -16.46 4.77
C HIS A 57 -4.95 -15.47 4.62
N PHE A 58 -6.07 -15.72 5.27
CA PHE A 58 -7.21 -14.83 5.25
C PHE A 58 -7.80 -14.64 6.65
N ALA A 59 -8.00 -13.37 7.04
CA ALA A 59 -8.76 -12.99 8.23
C ALA A 59 -10.03 -12.23 7.85
N LYS A 60 -11.17 -12.60 8.44
CA LYS A 60 -12.36 -11.76 8.40
C LYS A 60 -12.06 -10.48 9.18
N LEU A 61 -12.34 -9.30 8.58
CA LEU A 61 -12.14 -8.02 9.24
C LEU A 61 -13.21 -7.02 8.80
N ASN A 62 -14.09 -6.67 9.71
CA ASN A 62 -14.89 -5.46 9.64
C ASN A 62 -14.15 -4.38 10.41
N PHE A 63 -13.80 -3.28 9.76
CA PHE A 63 -12.98 -2.20 10.34
C PHE A 63 -13.57 -1.60 11.62
N TYR A 64 -14.90 -1.63 11.75
CA TYR A 64 -15.64 -1.07 12.88
C TYR A 64 -15.98 -2.12 13.98
N ASP A 65 -15.63 -3.38 13.76
CA ASP A 65 -15.84 -4.44 14.73
C ASP A 65 -14.53 -4.77 15.45
N SER A 66 -14.39 -4.26 16.67
CA SER A 66 -13.22 -4.49 17.51
C SER A 66 -12.95 -5.99 17.78
N GLY A 67 -14.00 -6.84 17.71
CA GLY A 67 -13.86 -8.29 17.90
C GLY A 67 -13.09 -8.98 16.76
N ASP A 68 -13.27 -8.49 15.53
CA ASP A 68 -12.60 -9.06 14.36
C ASP A 68 -11.07 -8.87 14.39
N TYR A 69 -10.57 -7.82 15.08
CA TYR A 69 -9.12 -7.60 15.23
C TYR A 69 -8.43 -8.64 16.12
N ARG A 70 -9.17 -9.30 17.02
CA ARG A 70 -8.65 -10.45 17.78
C ARG A 70 -8.39 -11.63 16.85
N GLY A 71 -9.33 -11.91 15.95
CA GLY A 71 -9.15 -12.94 14.93
C GLY A 71 -7.96 -12.62 14.01
N LEU A 72 -7.77 -11.36 13.63
CA LEU A 72 -6.58 -10.95 12.88
C LEU A 72 -5.30 -11.17 13.70
N LYS A 73 -5.30 -10.88 15.01
CA LYS A 73 -4.16 -11.13 15.91
C LYS A 73 -3.83 -12.64 15.97
N ASP A 74 -4.84 -13.49 16.02
CA ASP A 74 -4.66 -14.94 16.04
C ASP A 74 -4.04 -15.44 14.73
N GLU A 75 -4.48 -14.94 13.57
CA GLU A 75 -3.87 -15.26 12.28
C GLU A 75 -2.41 -14.76 12.14
N MET A 76 -2.04 -13.72 12.88
CA MET A 76 -0.67 -13.21 12.91
C MET A 76 0.25 -13.99 13.85
N LEU A 77 -0.25 -14.96 14.64
CA LEU A 77 0.56 -15.77 15.51
C LEU A 77 1.52 -16.66 14.69
N GLY A 78 2.80 -16.54 14.98
CA GLY A 78 3.85 -17.26 14.24
C GLY A 78 4.41 -16.52 13.02
N CYS A 79 3.78 -15.43 12.57
CA CYS A 79 4.35 -14.55 11.56
C CYS A 79 5.49 -13.70 12.13
N SER A 80 6.29 -13.12 11.23
CA SER A 80 7.38 -12.20 11.60
C SER A 80 6.88 -10.97 12.34
N ASP A 81 7.71 -10.44 13.23
CA ASP A 81 7.48 -9.15 13.87
C ASP A 81 7.71 -7.95 12.94
N ASN A 82 8.38 -8.14 11.80
CA ASN A 82 8.51 -7.12 10.76
C ASN A 82 7.23 -7.09 9.91
N ARG A 83 6.30 -6.25 10.28
CA ARG A 83 4.93 -6.18 9.73
C ARG A 83 4.74 -4.96 8.84
N MET A 84 4.00 -5.15 7.75
CA MET A 84 3.56 -4.04 6.91
C MET A 84 2.04 -4.08 6.76
N PHE A 85 1.37 -3.06 7.24
CA PHE A 85 -0.07 -2.87 7.10
C PHE A 85 -0.35 -2.07 5.84
N TYR A 86 -0.89 -2.70 4.82
CA TYR A 86 -1.25 -2.06 3.56
C TYR A 86 -2.75 -1.71 3.56
N LEU A 87 -3.08 -0.44 3.68
CA LEU A 87 -4.46 0.05 3.73
C LEU A 87 -4.98 0.39 2.32
N ALA A 88 -5.42 -0.65 1.59
CA ALA A 88 -6.06 -0.53 0.28
C ALA A 88 -7.57 -0.26 0.45
N THR A 89 -7.94 0.76 1.21
CA THR A 89 -9.31 1.13 1.56
C THR A 89 -9.56 2.60 1.23
N LEU A 90 -10.80 3.07 1.41
CA LEU A 90 -11.11 4.49 1.32
C LEU A 90 -10.51 5.25 2.53
N PRO A 91 -10.10 6.50 2.37
CA PRO A 91 -9.47 7.33 3.42
C PRO A 91 -10.28 7.42 4.70
N GLN A 92 -11.61 7.49 4.59
CA GLN A 92 -12.54 7.53 5.73
C GLN A 92 -12.42 6.35 6.71
N HIS A 93 -11.68 5.31 6.34
CA HIS A 93 -11.46 4.13 7.19
C HIS A 93 -10.06 4.12 7.81
N PHE A 94 -9.17 5.04 7.42
CA PHE A 94 -7.77 5.00 7.87
C PHE A 94 -7.66 5.13 9.37
N ASP A 95 -8.29 6.14 9.98
CA ASP A 95 -8.25 6.37 11.43
C ASP A 95 -8.76 5.16 12.20
N VAL A 96 -9.97 4.71 11.88
CA VAL A 96 -10.58 3.59 12.61
C VAL A 96 -9.77 2.29 12.51
N ILE A 97 -9.13 2.05 11.37
CA ILE A 97 -8.27 0.87 11.20
C ILE A 97 -7.00 1.05 12.03
N THR A 98 -6.35 2.20 11.92
CA THR A 98 -5.08 2.49 12.59
C THR A 98 -5.25 2.45 14.11
N ASP A 99 -6.30 3.07 14.64
CA ASP A 99 -6.65 3.02 16.06
C ASP A 99 -6.89 1.59 16.57
N ASN A 100 -7.64 0.80 15.82
CA ASN A 100 -7.91 -0.57 16.22
C ASN A 100 -6.67 -1.46 16.12
N LEU A 101 -5.79 -1.25 15.15
CA LEU A 101 -4.50 -1.96 15.08
C LEU A 101 -3.67 -1.69 16.35
N ALA A 102 -3.60 -0.44 16.79
CA ALA A 102 -2.90 -0.07 18.01
C ALA A 102 -3.59 -0.62 19.26
N LYS A 103 -4.90 -0.42 19.39
CA LYS A 103 -5.70 -0.88 20.53
C LYS A 103 -5.61 -2.38 20.78
N HIS A 104 -5.46 -3.17 19.74
CA HIS A 104 -5.32 -4.63 19.81
C HIS A 104 -3.87 -5.10 19.82
N GLU A 105 -2.91 -4.17 19.99
CA GLU A 105 -1.47 -4.49 20.05
C GLU A 105 -0.96 -5.26 18.81
N LEU A 106 -1.52 -4.93 17.64
CA LEU A 106 -1.08 -5.50 16.37
C LEU A 106 0.16 -4.78 15.81
N VAL A 107 0.36 -3.54 16.27
CA VAL A 107 1.51 -2.69 15.93
C VAL A 107 2.63 -2.89 16.93
N ASN A 108 3.86 -2.94 16.46
CA ASN A 108 5.10 -2.99 17.25
C ASN A 108 6.14 -2.01 16.65
N GLU A 109 7.32 -1.92 17.25
CA GLU A 109 8.40 -1.01 16.82
C GLU A 109 8.90 -1.27 15.38
N SER A 110 8.75 -2.49 14.87
CA SER A 110 9.14 -2.88 13.51
C SER A 110 8.01 -2.69 12.48
N SER A 111 6.81 -2.36 12.95
CA SER A 111 5.64 -2.23 12.10
C SER A 111 5.72 -1.01 11.20
N LYS A 112 5.27 -1.18 9.97
CA LYS A 112 5.16 -0.15 8.94
C LYS A 112 3.72 -0.06 8.48
N VAL A 113 3.29 1.13 8.10
CA VAL A 113 1.96 1.34 7.53
C VAL A 113 2.06 2.02 6.17
N LEU A 114 1.21 1.61 5.25
CA LEU A 114 1.18 2.10 3.89
C LEU A 114 -0.24 2.48 3.51
N TYR A 115 -0.42 3.73 3.10
CA TYR A 115 -1.69 4.34 2.71
C TYR A 115 -1.74 4.60 1.21
N GLU A 116 -2.89 4.32 0.60
CA GLU A 116 -3.20 4.73 -0.77
C GLU A 116 -3.82 6.13 -0.82
N LYS A 117 -3.76 6.77 -1.98
CA LYS A 117 -4.47 8.03 -2.26
C LYS A 117 -6.00 7.84 -2.30
N PRO A 118 -6.74 8.92 -1.97
CA PRO A 118 -6.31 10.22 -1.47
C PRO A 118 -5.92 10.17 0.00
N PHE A 119 -5.03 11.07 0.44
CA PHE A 119 -4.61 11.24 1.82
C PHE A 119 -5.18 12.56 2.34
N GLY A 120 -6.45 12.51 2.78
CA GLY A 120 -7.29 13.68 3.06
C GLY A 120 -7.94 14.26 1.80
N ASP A 121 -9.01 15.03 2.00
CA ASP A 121 -9.76 15.71 0.92
C ASP A 121 -9.26 17.13 0.71
N ASP A 122 -8.69 17.74 1.75
CA ASP A 122 -8.06 19.06 1.76
C ASP A 122 -6.86 19.10 2.72
N LEU A 123 -6.25 20.27 2.89
CA LEU A 123 -5.09 20.44 3.75
C LEU A 123 -5.41 20.12 5.23
N SER A 124 -6.58 20.56 5.71
CA SER A 124 -6.97 20.36 7.11
C SER A 124 -7.14 18.87 7.43
N SER A 125 -7.92 18.17 6.62
CA SER A 125 -8.17 16.73 6.79
C SER A 125 -6.89 15.89 6.58
N ALA A 126 -5.99 16.34 5.70
CA ALA A 126 -4.69 15.70 5.53
C ALA A 126 -3.79 15.89 6.77
N GLN A 127 -3.82 17.06 7.40
CA GLN A 127 -3.09 17.34 8.64
C GLN A 127 -3.63 16.52 9.81
N GLU A 128 -4.95 16.53 10.01
CA GLU A 128 -5.61 15.74 11.06
C GLU A 128 -5.28 14.25 10.94
N LEU A 129 -5.37 13.71 9.73
CA LEU A 129 -5.01 12.31 9.47
C LEU A 129 -3.52 12.05 9.73
N ASN A 130 -2.65 12.98 9.33
CA ASN A 130 -1.22 12.85 9.56
C ASN A 130 -0.86 12.85 11.05
N ASP A 131 -1.50 13.72 11.83
CA ASP A 131 -1.29 13.82 13.28
C ASP A 131 -1.77 12.53 13.98
N SER A 132 -2.99 12.06 13.65
CA SER A 132 -3.55 10.81 14.17
C SER A 132 -2.66 9.59 13.91
N ILE A 133 -2.10 9.48 12.70
CA ILE A 133 -1.20 8.38 12.34
C ILE A 133 0.16 8.54 13.03
N GLY A 134 0.66 9.79 13.12
CA GLY A 134 1.93 10.12 13.74
C GLY A 134 2.02 9.80 15.23
N ASP A 135 0.88 9.77 15.91
CA ASP A 135 0.78 9.33 17.31
C ASP A 135 1.05 7.82 17.48
N LEU A 136 0.86 7.04 16.43
CA LEU A 136 0.96 5.57 16.46
C LEU A 136 2.17 5.02 15.72
N PHE A 137 2.62 5.70 14.68
CA PHE A 137 3.77 5.31 13.87
C PHE A 137 4.75 6.47 13.73
N PRO A 138 6.06 6.25 13.94
CA PRO A 138 7.06 7.26 13.59
C PRO A 138 7.10 7.49 12.07
N GLU A 139 7.43 8.70 11.63
CA GLU A 139 7.36 9.11 10.21
C GLU A 139 8.17 8.21 9.27
N ASP A 140 9.29 7.66 9.71
CA ASP A 140 10.11 6.71 8.93
C ASP A 140 9.45 5.34 8.71
N LYS A 141 8.32 5.09 9.36
CA LYS A 141 7.49 3.87 9.22
C LYS A 141 6.19 4.12 8.45
N ILE A 142 5.90 5.36 8.07
CA ILE A 142 4.69 5.73 7.34
C ILE A 142 5.01 5.89 5.86
N TYR A 143 4.31 5.15 5.01
CA TYR A 143 4.47 5.19 3.56
C TYR A 143 3.17 5.67 2.92
N ARG A 144 3.27 6.69 2.08
CA ARG A 144 2.15 7.26 1.30
C ARG A 144 2.41 6.99 -0.17
N ILE A 145 1.54 6.22 -0.83
CA ILE A 145 1.70 5.90 -2.25
C ILE A 145 1.29 7.11 -3.10
N ASP A 146 2.20 7.57 -3.93
CA ASP A 146 1.93 8.51 -5.01
C ASP A 146 2.22 7.89 -6.38
N HIS A 147 1.16 7.58 -7.12
CA HIS A 147 1.27 6.95 -8.44
C HIS A 147 1.93 7.84 -9.50
N TYR A 148 1.94 9.17 -9.31
CA TYR A 148 2.58 10.09 -10.26
C TYR A 148 4.08 10.16 -10.04
N LEU A 149 4.54 10.13 -8.78
CA LEU A 149 5.96 10.14 -8.46
C LEU A 149 6.66 8.83 -8.88
N ASP A 150 5.91 7.73 -8.96
CA ASP A 150 6.42 6.41 -9.39
C ASP A 150 6.44 6.25 -10.93
N LYS A 151 5.93 7.24 -11.69
CA LYS A 151 6.04 7.20 -13.14
C LYS A 151 7.48 7.42 -13.59
N GLU A 152 7.96 6.54 -14.44
CA GLU A 152 9.33 6.55 -14.99
C GLU A 152 9.73 7.93 -15.55
N LEU A 153 8.79 8.62 -16.22
CA LEU A 153 8.99 9.97 -16.72
C LEU A 153 9.32 10.97 -15.60
N VAL A 154 8.62 10.88 -14.46
CA VAL A 154 8.82 11.80 -13.34
C VAL A 154 10.15 11.53 -12.64
N GLY A 155 10.50 10.27 -12.41
CA GLY A 155 11.80 9.87 -11.88
C GLY A 155 12.96 10.29 -12.78
N ASN A 156 12.80 10.10 -14.09
CA ASN A 156 13.83 10.48 -15.09
C ASN A 156 14.01 12.00 -15.25
N LEU A 157 13.02 12.82 -14.89
CA LEU A 157 13.13 14.27 -14.97
C LEU A 157 14.28 14.81 -14.09
N SER A 158 14.42 14.29 -12.87
CA SER A 158 15.51 14.63 -11.96
C SER A 158 16.87 14.21 -12.55
N ILE A 159 16.94 13.02 -13.15
CA ILE A 159 18.14 12.52 -13.80
C ILE A 159 18.51 13.41 -14.98
N ILE A 160 17.56 13.72 -15.86
CA ILE A 160 17.79 14.61 -17.02
C ILE A 160 18.29 15.96 -16.58
N ARG A 161 17.69 16.55 -15.54
CA ARG A 161 18.05 17.86 -15.04
C ARG A 161 19.46 17.89 -14.42
N PHE A 162 19.75 16.98 -13.50
CA PHE A 162 20.96 17.06 -12.66
C PHE A 162 22.14 16.24 -13.18
N SER A 163 21.94 15.32 -14.13
CA SER A 163 23.03 14.55 -14.74
C SER A 163 23.47 15.11 -16.11
N ASN A 164 22.83 16.17 -16.58
CA ASN A 164 23.12 16.74 -17.89
C ASN A 164 23.56 18.21 -17.76
N SER A 165 24.86 18.44 -17.91
CA SER A 165 25.48 19.76 -17.76
C SER A 165 25.01 20.82 -18.79
N ILE A 166 24.33 20.41 -19.86
CA ILE A 166 23.72 21.32 -20.83
C ILE A 166 22.31 21.70 -20.40
N VAL A 167 21.54 20.74 -19.86
CA VAL A 167 20.14 20.95 -19.54
C VAL A 167 19.96 21.67 -18.20
N GLU A 168 20.79 21.35 -17.20
CA GLU A 168 20.68 21.92 -15.85
C GLU A 168 20.73 23.46 -15.86
N PRO A 169 21.68 24.15 -16.55
CA PRO A 169 21.73 25.60 -16.60
C PRO A 169 20.54 26.25 -17.31
N LEU A 170 19.79 25.50 -18.14
CA LEU A 170 18.65 26.02 -18.90
C LEU A 170 17.32 25.87 -18.14
N LEU A 171 17.26 24.98 -17.16
CA LEU A 171 16.05 24.72 -16.38
C LEU A 171 16.01 25.60 -15.10
N ASN A 172 16.00 26.90 -15.30
CA ASN A 172 15.88 27.88 -14.23
C ASN A 172 14.95 29.05 -14.66
N SER A 173 14.70 30.01 -13.77
CA SER A 173 13.79 31.13 -14.00
C SER A 173 14.25 32.13 -15.07
N ASP A 174 15.51 32.10 -15.49
CA ASP A 174 16.03 33.00 -16.53
C ASP A 174 15.67 32.53 -17.93
N PHE A 175 15.46 31.21 -18.09
CA PHE A 175 15.21 30.59 -19.40
C PHE A 175 13.84 29.92 -19.50
N VAL A 176 13.19 29.58 -18.36
CA VAL A 176 11.87 28.92 -18.33
C VAL A 176 10.81 29.94 -17.93
N ASP A 177 9.93 30.26 -18.85
CA ASP A 177 8.81 31.17 -18.61
C ASP A 177 7.71 30.52 -17.74
N HIS A 178 7.33 29.29 -18.06
CA HIS A 178 6.34 28.55 -17.29
C HIS A 178 6.54 27.05 -17.40
N VAL A 179 5.99 26.30 -16.41
CA VAL A 179 5.92 24.84 -16.43
C VAL A 179 4.45 24.42 -16.47
N GLN A 180 4.08 23.59 -17.42
CA GLN A 180 2.76 23.01 -17.54
C GLN A 180 2.79 21.52 -17.23
N ILE A 181 1.98 21.09 -16.26
CA ILE A 181 1.82 19.69 -15.87
C ILE A 181 0.41 19.24 -16.25
N ILE A 182 0.33 18.27 -17.17
CA ILE A 182 -0.93 17.69 -17.60
C ILE A 182 -0.97 16.22 -17.12
N ALA A 183 -1.89 15.92 -16.20
CA ALA A 183 -2.16 14.59 -15.69
C ALA A 183 -3.55 14.15 -16.16
N SER A 184 -3.61 13.28 -17.16
CA SER A 184 -4.86 12.75 -17.69
C SER A 184 -4.95 11.25 -17.45
N GLU A 185 -6.12 10.78 -17.02
CA GLU A 185 -6.41 9.36 -16.80
C GLU A 185 -7.67 8.99 -17.57
N ASP A 186 -7.67 7.79 -18.18
CA ASP A 186 -8.78 7.31 -19.04
C ASP A 186 -9.95 6.69 -18.23
N PHE A 187 -9.84 6.66 -16.88
CA PHE A 187 -10.87 6.09 -16.00
C PHE A 187 -11.26 7.07 -14.90
N GLY A 188 -12.57 7.16 -14.67
CA GLY A 188 -13.14 7.98 -13.59
C GLY A 188 -12.98 7.32 -12.21
N VAL A 189 -13.33 8.09 -11.18
CA VAL A 189 -13.31 7.62 -9.76
C VAL A 189 -14.44 6.64 -9.45
N GLU A 190 -15.41 6.49 -10.32
CA GLU A 190 -16.68 5.76 -10.08
C GLU A 190 -16.54 4.25 -9.91
N GLU A 191 -15.42 3.65 -10.31
CA GLU A 191 -15.15 2.21 -10.13
C GLU A 191 -14.43 1.86 -8.81
N ARG A 192 -14.19 2.82 -7.92
CA ARG A 192 -13.50 2.62 -6.63
C ARG A 192 -14.46 2.49 -5.44
N GLY A 193 -15.73 2.24 -5.72
CA GLY A 193 -16.77 1.95 -4.71
C GLY A 193 -16.79 0.51 -4.23
#